data_bee75d560a64af8d0a149f7756020d39
#
_entry.id   bee75d560a64af8d0a149f7756020d39
#
_cell.length_a   1.000
_cell.length_b   1.000
_cell.length_c   1.000
_cell.angle_alpha   90.00
_cell.angle_beta   90.00
_cell.angle_gamma   90.00
#
_symmetry.space_group_name_H-M   'P 1'
#
loop_
_entity.id
_entity.type
_entity.pdbx_description
1 polymer ?
#
loop_
_entity_poly.entity_id
_entity_poly.type
_entity_poly.pdbx_seq_one_letter_code
_entity_poly.pdbx_strand_id
1 'polypeptide(L)'
;ITTEVDRIFDSVSLGLLIQLPNYEDVPSSASDFHGICQHFADCIEREESVDELVDAYDYLPSAWVSFSRHFRNVHHDGIRHSLTEIETRLVALREPLGIPGGFDANSARQRAGAIERLADHLHSDIETWLRGATKFSAERKDILEHCSHFRTASRQLHAALVHDTPEDTLRDHCATIYSEWELLHRHIADCDAPDREHINELLIQISVELVEIEAMFL
;
A
#
# COMPACT_ATOMS: atom_id res chain seq x y z
N ILE A 1 -5.12 -5.42 -19.19
CA ILE A 1 -5.15 -4.79 -17.85
C ILE A 1 -6.15 -3.66 -17.83
N THR A 2 -6.03 -2.63 -18.68
CA THR A 2 -6.94 -1.47 -18.72
C THR A 2 -8.42 -1.85 -18.84
N THR A 3 -8.75 -2.80 -19.70
CA THR A 3 -10.12 -3.35 -19.84
C THR A 3 -10.67 -3.95 -18.52
N GLU A 4 -9.82 -4.56 -17.69
CA GLU A 4 -10.25 -5.09 -16.39
C GLU A 4 -10.48 -3.97 -15.37
N VAL A 5 -9.68 -2.89 -15.44
CA VAL A 5 -9.91 -1.68 -14.64
C VAL A 5 -11.28 -1.09 -14.97
N ASP A 6 -11.62 -0.95 -16.26
CA ASP A 6 -12.93 -0.47 -16.70
C ASP A 6 -14.05 -1.37 -16.15
N ARG A 7 -13.88 -2.70 -16.19
CA ARG A 7 -14.87 -3.64 -15.64
C ARG A 7 -15.06 -3.51 -14.13
N ILE A 8 -14.01 -3.18 -13.38
CA ILE A 8 -14.15 -2.89 -11.95
C ILE A 8 -15.10 -1.71 -11.78
N PHE A 9 -14.87 -0.60 -12.50
CA PHE A 9 -15.71 0.59 -12.40
C PHE A 9 -17.13 0.36 -12.89
N ASP A 10 -17.33 -0.43 -13.94
CA ASP A 10 -18.66 -0.84 -14.40
C ASP A 10 -19.42 -1.66 -13.34
N SER A 11 -18.70 -2.37 -12.48
CA SER A 11 -19.26 -3.20 -11.41
C SER A 11 -19.46 -2.43 -10.10
N VAL A 12 -18.83 -1.26 -9.94
CA VAL A 12 -18.90 -0.43 -8.72
C VAL A 12 -20.07 0.53 -8.82
N SER A 13 -21.13 0.30 -8.05
CA SER A 13 -22.18 1.31 -7.90
C SER A 13 -21.67 2.52 -7.10
N LEU A 14 -22.26 3.70 -7.34
CA LEU A 14 -21.95 4.88 -6.54
C LEU A 14 -22.12 4.63 -5.02
N GLY A 15 -23.13 3.84 -4.64
CA GLY A 15 -23.40 3.46 -3.26
C GLY A 15 -22.28 2.58 -2.66
N LEU A 16 -21.65 1.72 -3.46
CA LEU A 16 -20.50 0.94 -3.05
C LEU A 16 -19.25 1.84 -2.96
N LEU A 17 -19.03 2.69 -3.95
CA LEU A 17 -17.88 3.58 -4.00
C LEU A 17 -17.75 4.45 -2.73
N ILE A 18 -18.84 5.10 -2.31
CA ILE A 18 -18.83 5.96 -1.10
C ILE A 18 -18.70 5.17 0.22
N GLN A 19 -18.80 3.83 0.18
CA GLN A 19 -18.56 2.97 1.34
C GLN A 19 -17.13 2.45 1.40
N LEU A 20 -16.33 2.67 0.35
CA LEU A 20 -14.93 2.27 0.35
C LEU A 20 -14.13 3.14 1.34
N PRO A 21 -13.17 2.55 2.05
CA PRO A 21 -12.22 3.35 2.82
C PRO A 21 -11.48 4.31 1.89
N ASN A 22 -11.40 5.59 2.28
CA ASN A 22 -10.72 6.64 1.49
C ASN A 22 -11.24 6.72 0.04
N TYR A 23 -12.55 6.64 -0.15
CA TYR A 23 -13.18 6.64 -1.48
C TYR A 23 -12.78 7.83 -2.36
N GLU A 24 -12.36 8.94 -1.76
CA GLU A 24 -11.89 10.15 -2.44
C GLU A 24 -10.59 9.90 -3.21
N ASP A 25 -9.75 8.95 -2.76
CA ASP A 25 -8.49 8.59 -3.40
C ASP A 25 -8.65 7.57 -4.53
N VAL A 26 -9.78 6.88 -4.60
CA VAL A 26 -10.03 5.83 -5.62
C VAL A 26 -9.90 6.34 -7.05
N PRO A 27 -10.48 7.51 -7.43
CA PRO A 27 -10.33 8.02 -8.80
C PRO A 27 -8.88 8.38 -9.14
N SER A 28 -8.12 8.93 -8.19
CA SER A 28 -6.70 9.28 -8.40
C SER A 28 -5.86 8.03 -8.59
N SER A 29 -5.93 7.07 -7.68
CA SER A 29 -5.17 5.81 -7.76
C SER A 29 -5.52 4.99 -9.01
N ALA A 30 -6.78 5.02 -9.45
CA ALA A 30 -7.21 4.40 -10.69
C ALA A 30 -6.62 5.09 -11.92
N SER A 31 -6.64 6.42 -11.94
CA SER A 31 -6.06 7.22 -13.03
C SER A 31 -4.55 7.00 -13.14
N ASP A 32 -3.85 6.95 -12.01
CA ASP A 32 -2.42 6.72 -11.96
C ASP A 32 -2.08 5.31 -12.46
N PHE A 33 -2.78 4.28 -11.99
CA PHE A 33 -2.58 2.91 -12.45
C PHE A 33 -2.90 2.75 -13.95
N HIS A 34 -4.01 3.34 -14.41
CA HIS A 34 -4.36 3.33 -15.83
C HIS A 34 -3.31 4.04 -16.69
N GLY A 35 -2.81 5.21 -16.25
CA GLY A 35 -1.78 5.95 -16.94
C GLY A 35 -0.47 5.18 -17.05
N ILE A 36 -0.05 4.48 -15.99
CA ILE A 36 1.15 3.63 -16.00
C ILE A 36 0.94 2.42 -16.93
N CYS A 37 -0.24 1.78 -16.91
CA CYS A 37 -0.56 0.69 -17.84
C CYS A 37 -0.52 1.18 -19.30
N GLN A 38 -1.03 2.37 -19.58
CA GLN A 38 -1.01 2.96 -20.91
C GLN A 38 0.42 3.28 -21.35
N HIS A 39 1.24 3.86 -20.48
CA HIS A 39 2.64 4.14 -20.75
C HIS A 39 3.40 2.84 -21.10
N PHE A 40 3.23 1.78 -20.33
CA PHE A 40 3.84 0.48 -20.61
C PHE A 40 3.38 -0.09 -21.97
N ALA A 41 2.09 0.03 -22.31
CA ALA A 41 1.57 -0.39 -23.61
C ALA A 41 2.18 0.42 -24.76
N ASP A 42 2.32 1.75 -24.58
CA ASP A 42 2.94 2.63 -25.57
C ASP A 42 4.43 2.28 -25.81
N CYS A 43 5.16 1.87 -24.76
CA CYS A 43 6.55 1.39 -24.89
C CYS A 43 6.62 0.12 -25.73
N ILE A 44 5.68 -0.82 -25.54
CA ILE A 44 5.58 -2.03 -26.37
C ILE A 44 5.26 -1.66 -27.83
N GLU A 45 4.29 -0.77 -28.08
CA GLU A 45 3.89 -0.36 -29.44
C GLU A 45 5.01 0.36 -30.19
N ARG A 46 5.90 1.06 -29.46
CA ARG A 46 7.08 1.74 -30.03
C ARG A 46 8.26 0.79 -30.24
N GLU A 47 8.12 -0.49 -29.89
CA GLU A 47 9.20 -1.49 -29.97
C GLU A 47 10.46 -1.04 -29.18
N GLU A 48 10.26 -0.44 -28.01
CA GLU A 48 11.35 -0.02 -27.14
C GLU A 48 12.20 -1.21 -26.66
N SER A 49 13.42 -0.95 -26.21
CA SER A 49 14.33 -2.01 -25.75
C SER A 49 13.79 -2.73 -24.51
N VAL A 50 14.27 -3.96 -24.28
CA VAL A 50 13.87 -4.73 -23.09
C VAL A 50 14.18 -3.97 -21.80
N ASP A 51 15.30 -3.27 -21.74
CA ASP A 51 15.70 -2.48 -20.57
C ASP A 51 14.68 -1.36 -20.30
N GLU A 52 14.24 -0.64 -21.33
CA GLU A 52 13.19 0.40 -21.22
C GLU A 52 11.83 -0.18 -20.81
N LEU A 53 11.51 -1.39 -21.30
CA LEU A 53 10.30 -2.09 -20.89
C LEU A 53 10.37 -2.58 -19.43
N VAL A 54 11.53 -2.99 -18.94
CA VAL A 54 11.76 -3.34 -17.53
C VAL A 54 11.59 -2.10 -16.66
N ASP A 55 12.20 -0.97 -17.03
CA ASP A 55 12.07 0.29 -16.31
C ASP A 55 10.59 0.75 -16.23
N ALA A 56 9.84 0.61 -17.33
CA ALA A 56 8.42 0.94 -17.36
C ALA A 56 7.57 -0.04 -16.52
N TYR A 57 7.95 -1.33 -16.47
CA TYR A 57 7.28 -2.34 -15.67
C TYR A 57 7.45 -2.08 -14.16
N ASP A 58 8.58 -1.57 -13.70
CA ASP A 58 8.88 -1.39 -12.27
C ASP A 58 7.85 -0.51 -11.53
N TYR A 59 7.13 0.35 -12.25
CA TYR A 59 6.06 1.18 -11.68
C TYR A 59 4.71 0.45 -11.54
N LEU A 60 4.48 -0.62 -12.32
CA LEU A 60 3.19 -1.31 -12.37
C LEU A 60 2.80 -1.99 -11.04
N PRO A 61 3.69 -2.73 -10.34
CA PRO A 61 3.35 -3.40 -9.09
C PRO A 61 2.90 -2.41 -8.00
N SER A 62 3.65 -1.33 -7.79
CA SER A 62 3.34 -0.33 -6.76
C SER A 62 2.06 0.44 -7.06
N ALA A 63 1.82 0.80 -8.32
CA ALA A 63 0.58 1.43 -8.75
C ALA A 63 -0.63 0.48 -8.61
N TRP A 64 -0.44 -0.81 -8.92
CA TRP A 64 -1.45 -1.83 -8.70
C TRP A 64 -1.82 -1.98 -7.22
N VAL A 65 -0.84 -2.09 -6.34
CA VAL A 65 -1.08 -2.17 -4.89
C VAL A 65 -1.84 -0.93 -4.40
N SER A 66 -1.44 0.26 -4.83
CA SER A 66 -2.12 1.52 -4.47
C SER A 66 -3.58 1.56 -4.91
N PHE A 67 -3.91 1.01 -6.08
CA PHE A 67 -5.27 0.92 -6.58
C PHE A 67 -6.07 -0.22 -5.94
N SER A 68 -5.52 -1.45 -5.93
CA SER A 68 -6.25 -2.66 -5.51
C SER A 68 -6.64 -2.66 -4.03
N ARG A 69 -5.84 -1.99 -3.17
CA ARG A 69 -6.10 -1.91 -1.72
C ARG A 69 -7.46 -1.33 -1.36
N HIS A 70 -8.00 -0.40 -2.18
CA HIS A 70 -9.32 0.17 -1.96
C HIS A 70 -10.45 -0.87 -2.01
N PHE A 71 -10.22 -1.98 -2.72
CA PHE A 71 -11.20 -3.04 -2.94
C PHE A 71 -10.95 -4.30 -2.11
N ARG A 72 -9.93 -4.32 -1.25
CA ARG A 72 -9.52 -5.51 -0.46
C ARG A 72 -10.66 -6.12 0.34
N ASN A 73 -11.53 -5.30 0.93
CA ASN A 73 -12.65 -5.71 1.77
C ASN A 73 -13.98 -5.77 1.01
N VAL A 74 -13.96 -5.62 -0.32
CA VAL A 74 -15.17 -5.65 -1.14
C VAL A 74 -15.56 -7.08 -1.45
N HIS A 75 -16.73 -7.49 -0.97
CA HIS A 75 -17.30 -8.81 -1.21
C HIS A 75 -18.20 -8.79 -2.46
N HIS A 76 -17.61 -8.58 -3.64
CA HIS A 76 -18.29 -8.58 -4.93
C HIS A 76 -17.52 -9.45 -5.91
N ASP A 77 -18.14 -10.53 -6.39
CA ASP A 77 -17.45 -11.57 -7.18
C ASP A 77 -16.84 -11.03 -8.48
N GLY A 78 -17.55 -10.10 -9.17
CA GLY A 78 -17.05 -9.48 -10.40
C GLY A 78 -15.78 -8.64 -10.14
N ILE A 79 -15.78 -7.85 -9.06
CA ILE A 79 -14.60 -7.04 -8.68
C ILE A 79 -13.44 -7.96 -8.32
N ARG A 80 -13.66 -8.96 -7.47
CA ARG A 80 -12.61 -9.92 -7.10
C ARG A 80 -12.04 -10.65 -8.30
N HIS A 81 -12.88 -11.06 -9.25
CA HIS A 81 -12.43 -11.70 -10.48
C HIS A 81 -11.50 -10.76 -11.28
N SER A 82 -11.92 -9.51 -11.52
CA SER A 82 -11.10 -8.55 -12.27
C SER A 82 -9.79 -8.22 -11.55
N LEU A 83 -9.78 -8.10 -10.21
CA LEU A 83 -8.56 -7.92 -9.42
C LEU A 83 -7.58 -9.09 -9.63
N THR A 84 -8.06 -10.33 -9.51
CA THR A 84 -7.24 -11.54 -9.71
C THR A 84 -6.70 -11.63 -11.15
N GLU A 85 -7.51 -11.27 -12.15
CA GLU A 85 -7.08 -11.26 -13.54
C GLU A 85 -5.97 -10.22 -13.80
N ILE A 86 -6.07 -9.03 -13.20
CA ILE A 86 -5.02 -8.00 -13.33
C ILE A 86 -3.73 -8.50 -12.69
N GLU A 87 -3.79 -9.01 -11.45
CA GLU A 87 -2.64 -9.55 -10.73
C GLU A 87 -1.95 -10.67 -11.53
N THR A 88 -2.74 -11.63 -12.03
CA THR A 88 -2.23 -12.73 -12.86
C THR A 88 -1.49 -12.21 -14.10
N ARG A 89 -2.03 -11.18 -14.75
CA ARG A 89 -1.40 -10.59 -15.95
C ARG A 89 -0.14 -9.81 -15.62
N LEU A 90 -0.10 -9.08 -14.49
CA LEU A 90 1.10 -8.39 -14.04
C LEU A 90 2.24 -9.38 -13.78
N VAL A 91 1.96 -10.47 -13.08
CA VAL A 91 2.94 -11.54 -12.83
C VAL A 91 3.41 -12.19 -14.15
N ALA A 92 2.49 -12.44 -15.09
CA ALA A 92 2.84 -13.05 -16.39
C ALA A 92 3.73 -12.15 -17.27
N LEU A 93 3.74 -10.84 -17.08
CA LEU A 93 4.64 -9.94 -17.80
C LEU A 93 6.11 -10.09 -17.40
N ARG A 94 6.40 -10.63 -16.22
CA ARG A 94 7.77 -10.78 -15.71
C ARG A 94 8.61 -11.72 -16.58
N GLU A 95 8.05 -12.85 -16.99
CA GLU A 95 8.77 -13.88 -17.74
C GLU A 95 9.31 -13.36 -19.09
N PRO A 96 8.50 -12.72 -19.97
CA PRO A 96 9.00 -12.20 -21.23
C PRO A 96 9.98 -11.02 -21.07
N LEU A 97 9.94 -10.30 -19.95
CA LEU A 97 10.87 -9.22 -19.61
C LEU A 97 12.17 -9.73 -18.99
N GLY A 98 12.28 -11.04 -18.71
CA GLY A 98 13.44 -11.61 -18.03
C GLY A 98 13.57 -11.17 -16.56
N ILE A 99 12.49 -10.65 -15.96
CA ILE A 99 12.46 -10.24 -14.56
C ILE A 99 12.42 -11.51 -13.70
N PRO A 100 13.41 -11.72 -12.81
CA PRO A 100 13.43 -12.92 -11.98
C PRO A 100 12.13 -13.05 -11.19
N GLY A 101 11.49 -14.20 -11.28
CA GLY A 101 10.41 -14.53 -10.36
C GLY A 101 11.01 -14.80 -8.98
N GLY A 102 10.40 -14.25 -7.95
CA GLY A 102 10.79 -14.51 -6.58
C GLY A 102 10.87 -13.24 -5.72
N PHE A 103 10.61 -13.48 -4.46
CA PHE A 103 10.62 -12.45 -3.42
C PHE A 103 12.07 -12.02 -3.09
N ASP A 104 12.38 -10.73 -3.25
CA ASP A 104 13.67 -10.17 -2.82
C ASP A 104 13.67 -9.91 -1.30
N ALA A 105 14.08 -10.93 -0.56
CA ALA A 105 14.14 -10.88 0.90
C ALA A 105 15.07 -9.77 1.44
N ASN A 106 16.11 -9.36 0.69
CA ASN A 106 17.02 -8.32 1.15
C ASN A 106 16.38 -6.94 1.03
N SER A 107 15.78 -6.63 -0.12
CA SER A 107 15.03 -5.39 -0.32
C SER A 107 13.86 -5.30 0.65
N ALA A 108 13.08 -6.36 0.80
CA ALA A 108 11.98 -6.41 1.75
C ALA A 108 12.43 -6.17 3.20
N ARG A 109 13.57 -6.74 3.62
CA ARG A 109 14.16 -6.53 4.95
C ARG A 109 14.57 -5.06 5.17
N GLN A 110 15.17 -4.44 4.16
CA GLN A 110 15.54 -3.02 4.23
C GLN A 110 14.32 -2.11 4.39
N ARG A 111 13.26 -2.36 3.61
CA ARG A 111 12.01 -1.60 3.68
C ARG A 111 11.29 -1.82 5.01
N ALA A 112 11.18 -3.05 5.47
CA ALA A 112 10.58 -3.34 6.78
C ALA A 112 11.33 -2.64 7.93
N GLY A 113 12.67 -2.59 7.85
CA GLY A 113 13.49 -1.82 8.79
C GLY A 113 13.28 -0.30 8.67
N ALA A 114 12.97 0.23 7.49
CA ALA A 114 12.59 1.62 7.30
C ALA A 114 11.21 1.89 7.93
N ILE A 115 10.23 1.05 7.67
CA ILE A 115 8.88 1.14 8.26
C ILE A 115 8.96 1.10 9.80
N GLU A 116 9.77 0.19 10.38
CA GLU A 116 9.94 0.12 11.84
C GLU A 116 10.49 1.43 12.41
N ARG A 117 11.52 2.02 11.80
CA ARG A 117 12.09 3.30 12.25
C ARG A 117 11.08 4.46 12.13
N LEU A 118 10.33 4.52 11.03
CA LEU A 118 9.30 5.52 10.81
C LEU A 118 8.14 5.36 11.82
N ALA A 119 7.74 4.12 12.11
CA ALA A 119 6.73 3.82 13.11
C ALA A 119 7.17 4.21 14.53
N ASP A 120 8.44 3.96 14.91
CA ASP A 120 8.99 4.40 16.18
C ASP A 120 9.04 5.94 16.27
N HIS A 121 9.40 6.64 15.19
CA HIS A 121 9.43 8.11 15.12
C HIS A 121 8.02 8.69 15.26
N LEU A 122 7.08 8.23 14.44
CA LEU A 122 5.68 8.65 14.49
C LEU A 122 5.06 8.43 15.89
N HIS A 123 5.34 7.28 16.52
CA HIS A 123 4.87 7.00 17.87
C HIS A 123 5.41 8.01 18.89
N SER A 124 6.71 8.35 18.82
CA SER A 124 7.35 9.32 19.71
C SER A 124 6.74 10.72 19.56
N ASP A 125 6.49 11.14 18.33
CA ASP A 125 5.93 12.46 18.05
C ASP A 125 4.48 12.57 18.48
N ILE A 126 3.67 11.56 18.18
CA ILE A 126 2.28 11.49 18.63
C ILE A 126 2.21 11.46 20.17
N GLU A 127 3.05 10.67 20.84
CA GLU A 127 3.10 10.64 22.31
C GLU A 127 3.45 12.02 22.88
N THR A 128 4.41 12.72 22.29
CA THR A 128 4.84 14.06 22.71
C THR A 128 3.72 15.08 22.48
N TRP A 129 3.10 15.07 21.31
CA TRP A 129 1.96 15.92 21.00
C TRP A 129 0.80 15.71 21.96
N LEU A 130 0.42 14.47 22.19
CA LEU A 130 -0.72 14.15 23.04
C LEU A 130 -0.48 14.41 24.52
N ARG A 131 0.75 14.44 25.01
CA ARG A 131 1.07 14.87 26.40
C ARG A 131 0.74 16.35 26.64
N GLY A 132 0.90 17.19 25.61
CA GLY A 132 0.60 18.63 25.68
C GLY A 132 -0.87 18.98 25.48
N ALA A 133 -1.69 18.08 24.96
CA ALA A 133 -3.07 18.36 24.59
C ALA A 133 -4.04 18.20 25.77
N THR A 134 -4.80 19.24 26.09
CA THR A 134 -5.73 19.25 27.24
C THR A 134 -7.15 18.79 26.91
N LYS A 135 -7.52 18.58 25.65
CA LYS A 135 -8.92 18.52 25.20
C LYS A 135 -9.45 17.15 24.72
N PHE A 136 -8.65 16.09 24.52
CA PHE A 136 -9.12 14.87 23.82
C PHE A 136 -8.81 13.60 24.58
N SER A 137 -9.59 13.23 25.61
CA SER A 137 -9.25 12.08 26.45
C SER A 137 -9.58 10.70 25.84
N ALA A 138 -10.65 10.57 25.05
CA ALA A 138 -11.04 9.29 24.42
C ALA A 138 -10.27 9.09 23.10
N GLU A 139 -10.35 10.02 22.16
CA GLU A 139 -9.63 9.99 20.88
C GLU A 139 -8.12 9.86 21.05
N ARG A 140 -7.56 10.50 22.08
CA ARG A 140 -6.14 10.39 22.45
C ARG A 140 -5.74 8.96 22.77
N LYS A 141 -6.57 8.23 23.53
CA LYS A 141 -6.31 6.85 23.87
C LYS A 141 -6.32 5.97 22.63
N ASP A 142 -7.29 6.16 21.76
CA ASP A 142 -7.47 5.38 20.54
C ASP A 142 -6.29 5.60 19.57
N ILE A 143 -5.85 6.86 19.38
CA ILE A 143 -4.67 7.17 18.55
C ILE A 143 -3.40 6.51 19.10
N LEU A 144 -3.15 6.59 20.42
CA LEU A 144 -1.98 5.97 21.04
C LEU A 144 -2.03 4.44 20.94
N GLU A 145 -3.21 3.84 21.08
CA GLU A 145 -3.42 2.40 20.95
C GLU A 145 -3.12 1.93 19.53
N HIS A 146 -3.71 2.57 18.50
CA HIS A 146 -3.43 2.24 17.10
C HIS A 146 -1.99 2.50 16.70
N CYS A 147 -1.37 3.57 17.19
CA CYS A 147 0.04 3.85 16.97
C CYS A 147 0.94 2.76 17.56
N SER A 148 0.60 2.27 18.76
CA SER A 148 1.28 1.15 19.43
C SER A 148 1.10 -0.17 18.67
N HIS A 149 -0.09 -0.43 18.13
CA HIS A 149 -0.39 -1.61 17.32
C HIS A 149 0.39 -1.59 16.01
N PHE A 150 0.36 -0.48 15.27
CA PHE A 150 1.12 -0.29 14.05
C PHE A 150 2.62 -0.50 14.27
N ARG A 151 3.18 0.12 15.31
CA ARG A 151 4.59 -0.07 15.71
C ARG A 151 4.91 -1.53 16.04
N THR A 152 4.01 -2.24 16.72
CA THR A 152 4.18 -3.66 17.03
C THR A 152 4.15 -4.52 15.78
N ALA A 153 3.20 -4.29 14.88
CA ALA A 153 3.09 -4.98 13.60
C ALA A 153 4.33 -4.74 12.71
N SER A 154 4.86 -3.50 12.69
CA SER A 154 6.09 -3.15 11.97
C SER A 154 7.30 -3.96 12.45
N ARG A 155 7.47 -4.08 13.76
CA ARG A 155 8.54 -4.89 14.35
C ARG A 155 8.38 -6.38 14.09
N GLN A 156 7.16 -6.88 14.09
CA GLN A 156 6.86 -8.29 13.79
C GLN A 156 7.19 -8.62 12.32
N LEU A 157 6.82 -7.77 11.37
CA LEU A 157 7.16 -7.94 9.96
C LEU A 157 8.69 -7.93 9.76
N HIS A 158 9.39 -6.93 10.32
CA HIS A 158 10.84 -6.86 10.22
C HIS A 158 11.52 -8.10 10.84
N ALA A 159 11.11 -8.52 12.04
CA ALA A 159 11.64 -9.72 12.68
C ALA A 159 11.37 -10.99 11.86
N ALA A 160 10.18 -11.14 11.28
CA ALA A 160 9.84 -12.27 10.42
C ALA A 160 10.75 -12.33 9.18
N LEU A 161 11.05 -11.20 8.55
CA LEU A 161 11.98 -11.10 7.41
C LEU A 161 13.44 -11.40 7.80
N VAL A 162 13.86 -11.05 9.02
CA VAL A 162 15.20 -11.36 9.54
C VAL A 162 15.35 -12.87 9.82
N HIS A 163 14.27 -13.55 10.19
CA HIS A 163 14.27 -14.97 10.53
C HIS A 163 13.88 -15.90 9.37
N ASP A 164 13.92 -15.42 8.12
CA ASP A 164 13.61 -16.17 6.91
C ASP A 164 12.26 -16.92 7.00
N THR A 165 11.25 -16.24 7.53
CA THR A 165 9.88 -16.76 7.67
C THR A 165 9.29 -17.07 6.28
N PRO A 166 8.47 -18.13 6.13
CA PRO A 166 7.82 -18.43 4.86
C PRO A 166 7.02 -17.28 4.28
N GLU A 167 7.02 -17.16 2.94
CA GLU A 167 6.40 -16.04 2.22
C GLU A 167 4.92 -15.87 2.54
N ASP A 168 4.15 -16.96 2.65
CA ASP A 168 2.72 -16.90 3.02
C ASP A 168 2.51 -16.21 4.37
N THR A 169 3.38 -16.51 5.35
CA THR A 169 3.33 -15.86 6.67
C THR A 169 3.77 -14.39 6.60
N LEU A 170 4.70 -14.05 5.71
CA LEU A 170 5.09 -12.66 5.46
C LEU A 170 3.94 -11.86 4.84
N ARG A 171 3.17 -12.46 3.93
CA ARG A 171 1.95 -11.86 3.37
C ARG A 171 0.93 -11.55 4.46
N ASP A 172 0.75 -12.45 5.43
CA ASP A 172 -0.14 -12.24 6.58
C ASP A 172 0.34 -11.07 7.47
N HIS A 173 1.65 -10.96 7.70
CA HIS A 173 2.24 -9.82 8.41
C HIS A 173 2.05 -8.51 7.65
N CYS A 174 2.20 -8.51 6.32
CA CYS A 174 1.91 -7.35 5.47
C CYS A 174 0.44 -6.94 5.55
N ALA A 175 -0.49 -7.89 5.49
CA ALA A 175 -1.92 -7.61 5.64
C ALA A 175 -2.24 -7.01 7.02
N THR A 176 -1.59 -7.50 8.07
CA THR A 176 -1.77 -7.00 9.44
C THR A 176 -1.27 -5.57 9.58
N ILE A 177 -0.04 -5.28 9.13
CA ILE A 177 0.54 -3.93 9.23
C ILE A 177 -0.27 -2.91 8.43
N TYR A 178 -0.80 -3.29 7.27
CA TYR A 178 -1.69 -2.45 6.49
C TYR A 178 -2.99 -2.13 7.21
N SER A 179 -3.62 -3.13 7.81
CA SER A 179 -4.85 -2.93 8.58
C SER A 179 -4.66 -1.95 9.74
N GLU A 180 -3.56 -2.09 10.47
CA GLU A 180 -3.22 -1.18 11.56
C GLU A 180 -2.88 0.22 11.06
N TRP A 181 -2.20 0.30 9.89
CA TRP A 181 -1.89 1.57 9.25
C TRP A 181 -3.15 2.34 8.82
N GLU A 182 -4.09 1.69 8.16
CA GLU A 182 -5.35 2.31 7.73
C GLU A 182 -6.15 2.88 8.91
N LEU A 183 -6.19 2.16 10.03
CA LEU A 183 -6.85 2.62 11.24
C LEU A 183 -6.14 3.86 11.83
N LEU A 184 -4.83 3.78 11.98
CA LEU A 184 -4.02 4.87 12.52
C LEU A 184 -4.09 6.11 11.64
N HIS A 185 -3.89 5.95 10.32
CA HIS A 185 -3.90 7.03 9.36
C HIS A 185 -5.23 7.83 9.40
N ARG A 186 -6.35 7.13 9.46
CA ARG A 186 -7.69 7.74 9.57
C ARG A 186 -7.82 8.58 10.82
N HIS A 187 -7.40 8.07 11.97
CA HIS A 187 -7.47 8.80 13.23
C HIS A 187 -6.57 10.05 13.25
N ILE A 188 -5.39 9.97 12.63
CA ILE A 188 -4.47 11.12 12.56
C ILE A 188 -4.95 12.17 11.56
N ALA A 189 -5.50 11.76 10.42
CA ALA A 189 -5.99 12.67 9.37
C ALA A 189 -7.08 13.62 9.90
N ASP A 190 -7.92 13.14 10.81
CA ASP A 190 -9.01 13.91 11.42
C ASP A 190 -8.55 14.80 12.59
N CYS A 191 -7.28 14.70 13.02
CA CYS A 191 -6.77 15.43 14.18
C CYS A 191 -6.07 16.73 13.79
N ASP A 192 -6.23 17.74 14.67
CA ASP A 192 -5.53 19.02 14.55
C ASP A 192 -4.17 18.95 15.29
N ALA A 193 -3.18 18.33 14.63
CA ALA A 193 -1.83 18.18 15.19
C ALA A 193 -1.05 19.50 15.09
N PRO A 194 -0.29 19.90 16.12
CA PRO A 194 0.47 21.15 16.13
C PRO A 194 1.60 21.22 15.12
N ASP A 195 2.16 20.07 14.73
CA ASP A 195 3.19 19.94 13.67
C ASP A 195 2.67 19.08 12.53
N ARG A 196 1.57 19.51 11.94
CA ARG A 196 0.84 18.75 10.92
C ARG A 196 1.70 18.47 9.67
N GLU A 197 2.56 19.40 9.29
CA GLU A 197 3.42 19.24 8.11
C GLU A 197 4.38 18.06 8.30
N HIS A 198 5.09 18.02 9.43
CA HIS A 198 5.99 16.93 9.76
C HIS A 198 5.28 15.57 9.90
N ILE A 199 4.13 15.56 10.59
CA ILE A 199 3.32 14.34 10.70
C ILE A 199 2.88 13.86 9.32
N ASN A 200 2.41 14.74 8.44
CA ASN A 200 2.02 14.37 7.07
C ASN A 200 3.20 13.81 6.26
N GLU A 201 4.40 14.37 6.40
CA GLU A 201 5.60 13.82 5.77
C GLU A 201 5.87 12.38 6.21
N LEU A 202 5.78 12.09 7.51
CA LEU A 202 5.93 10.73 8.05
C LEU A 202 4.84 9.79 7.51
N LEU A 203 3.59 10.25 7.47
CA LEU A 203 2.47 9.46 6.93
C LEU A 203 2.70 9.09 5.45
N ILE A 204 3.17 10.04 4.64
CA ILE A 204 3.48 9.80 3.22
C ILE A 204 4.63 8.79 3.10
N GLN A 205 5.72 8.97 3.83
CA GLN A 205 6.88 8.07 3.79
C GLN A 205 6.49 6.64 4.18
N ILE A 206 5.71 6.47 5.25
CA ILE A 206 5.22 5.16 5.68
C ILE A 206 4.34 4.54 4.59
N SER A 207 3.42 5.31 4.00
CA SER A 207 2.53 4.82 2.95
C SER A 207 3.31 4.33 1.73
N VAL A 208 4.36 5.04 1.31
CA VAL A 208 5.22 4.63 0.20
C VAL A 208 5.93 3.31 0.51
N GLU A 209 6.58 3.20 1.67
CA GLU A 209 7.30 1.99 2.05
C GLU A 209 6.36 0.76 2.18
N LEU A 210 5.13 0.96 2.67
CA LEU A 210 4.13 -0.10 2.75
C LEU A 210 3.69 -0.58 1.37
N VAL A 211 3.44 0.33 0.42
CA VAL A 211 3.09 -0.02 -0.97
C VAL A 211 4.22 -0.80 -1.63
N GLU A 212 5.44 -0.32 -1.48
CA GLU A 212 6.61 -0.94 -2.09
C GLU A 212 6.90 -2.34 -1.53
N ILE A 213 6.75 -2.55 -0.21
CA ILE A 213 6.96 -3.88 0.36
C ILE A 213 5.86 -4.86 -0.05
N GLU A 214 4.61 -4.43 -0.15
CA GLU A 214 3.50 -5.27 -0.63
C GLU A 214 3.67 -5.64 -2.10
N ALA A 215 4.14 -4.70 -2.93
CA ALA A 215 4.41 -4.92 -4.35
C ALA A 215 5.46 -6.02 -4.60
N MET A 216 6.35 -6.30 -3.64
CA MET A 216 7.34 -7.37 -3.73
C MET A 216 6.72 -8.78 -3.62
N PHE A 217 5.48 -8.87 -3.15
CA PHE A 217 4.75 -10.14 -3.05
C PHE A 217 3.87 -10.44 -4.27
N LEU A 218 3.86 -9.58 -5.27
CA LEU A 218 3.25 -9.83 -6.57
C LEU A 218 4.20 -10.66 -7.44
#